data_a40300b25c8b4f6b9226e4e133f1ff2b
#
_entry.id   a40300b25c8b4f6b9226e4e133f1ff2b
#
_cell.length_a   1.000
_cell.length_b   1.000
_cell.length_c   1.000
_cell.angle_alpha   90.00
_cell.angle_beta   90.00
_cell.angle_gamma   90.00
#
_symmetry.space_group_name_H-M   'P 1'
#
loop_
_entity.id
_entity.type
_entity.pdbx_description
1 polymer ?
#
loop_
_entity_poly.entity_id
_entity_poly.type
_entity_poly.pdbx_seq_one_letter_code
_entity_poly.pdbx_strand_id
1 'polypeptide(L)'
;MGCVVSLYCLVVNGNIGAPAALPRDYRNISNFYALPQSELARYGWYPFNPATKPTINEQTQKAVETLTFDVQRGQVNQSWQVVSLTQQEQLSYLRSIRPVFAKYLRDYLDKSVAPRDYDNIDTAGDWTDDSDAAWAAESKQAREFRSACYKTSYQIENDVVSGVRPVPTLQQFEDAMPRLGWGYPPPPPAPPNGNGTANGPMP
;
A
#
# COMPACT_ATOMS: atom_id res chain seq x y z
N MET A 1 8.07 7.28 -33.22
CA MET A 1 7.12 6.19 -33.50
C MET A 1 7.56 4.97 -32.70
N GLY A 2 6.82 4.64 -31.63
CA GLY A 2 7.10 3.45 -30.81
C GLY A 2 6.76 2.20 -31.62
N CYS A 3 7.67 1.26 -31.72
CA CYS A 3 7.43 -0.04 -32.34
C CYS A 3 6.43 -0.80 -31.46
N VAL A 4 5.21 -0.95 -31.91
CA VAL A 4 4.21 -1.80 -31.22
C VAL A 4 4.64 -3.24 -31.45
N VAL A 5 5.22 -3.86 -30.41
CA VAL A 5 5.58 -5.29 -30.47
C VAL A 5 4.27 -6.08 -30.44
N SER A 6 3.94 -6.74 -31.56
CA SER A 6 2.80 -7.66 -31.60
C SER A 6 3.08 -8.87 -30.71
N LEU A 7 2.14 -9.17 -29.81
CA LEU A 7 2.22 -10.36 -28.96
C LEU A 7 1.49 -11.54 -29.61
N TYR A 8 1.93 -12.73 -29.30
CA TYR A 8 1.39 -13.99 -29.81
C TYR A 8 1.21 -14.98 -28.65
N CYS A 9 0.27 -15.90 -28.79
CA CYS A 9 0.10 -17.02 -27.89
C CYS A 9 0.39 -18.33 -28.61
N LEU A 10 1.08 -19.24 -27.93
CA LEU A 10 1.24 -20.62 -28.41
C LEU A 10 0.02 -21.43 -27.96
N VAL A 11 -0.69 -22.03 -28.92
CA VAL A 11 -1.85 -22.90 -28.69
C VAL A 11 -1.46 -24.34 -29.05
N VAL A 12 -1.45 -25.23 -28.06
CA VAL A 12 -1.10 -26.66 -28.25
C VAL A 12 -2.13 -27.52 -27.55
N ASN A 13 -2.78 -28.40 -28.27
CA ASN A 13 -3.79 -29.33 -27.73
C ASN A 13 -4.88 -28.63 -26.91
N GLY A 14 -5.32 -27.45 -27.36
CA GLY A 14 -6.34 -26.65 -26.67
C GLY A 14 -5.83 -25.82 -25.50
N ASN A 15 -4.58 -25.97 -25.07
CA ASN A 15 -3.97 -25.13 -24.05
C ASN A 15 -3.39 -23.88 -24.68
N ILE A 16 -3.68 -22.72 -24.08
CA ILE A 16 -3.22 -21.41 -24.54
C ILE A 16 -2.09 -20.95 -23.60
N GLY A 17 -0.92 -20.73 -24.20
CA GLY A 17 0.23 -20.17 -23.47
C GLY A 17 0.07 -18.66 -23.22
N ALA A 18 0.87 -18.12 -22.29
CA ALA A 18 0.90 -16.69 -22.01
C ALA A 18 1.29 -15.88 -23.26
N PRO A 19 0.75 -14.65 -23.42
CA PRO A 19 1.15 -13.75 -24.51
C PRO A 19 2.62 -13.39 -24.44
N ALA A 20 3.35 -13.57 -25.54
CA ALA A 20 4.76 -13.27 -25.64
C ALA A 20 5.13 -12.75 -27.05
N ALA A 21 6.26 -12.10 -27.17
CA ALA A 21 6.87 -11.83 -28.47
C ALA A 21 7.28 -13.15 -29.14
N LEU A 22 7.18 -13.21 -30.47
CA LEU A 22 7.66 -14.39 -31.20
C LEU A 22 9.18 -14.59 -30.96
N PRO A 23 9.61 -15.82 -30.70
CA PRO A 23 11.03 -16.11 -30.56
C PRO A 23 11.76 -15.88 -31.88
N ARG A 24 13.07 -15.54 -31.80
CA ARG A 24 13.90 -15.39 -32.99
C ARG A 24 14.07 -16.74 -33.70
N ASP A 25 14.33 -17.77 -32.94
CA ASP A 25 14.54 -19.13 -33.43
C ASP A 25 13.55 -20.06 -32.71
N TYR A 26 12.83 -20.88 -33.48
CA TYR A 26 11.85 -21.83 -32.94
C TYR A 26 12.00 -23.19 -33.62
N ARG A 27 12.24 -24.24 -32.84
CA ARG A 27 12.62 -25.56 -33.32
C ARG A 27 13.86 -25.42 -34.23
N ASN A 28 13.79 -25.81 -35.50
CA ASN A 28 14.90 -25.72 -36.45
C ASN A 28 14.74 -24.56 -37.46
N ILE A 29 13.97 -23.53 -37.10
CA ILE A 29 13.66 -22.37 -37.97
C ILE A 29 14.30 -21.12 -37.37
N SER A 30 15.25 -20.54 -38.09
CA SER A 30 15.83 -19.24 -37.77
C SER A 30 14.94 -18.10 -38.32
N ASN A 31 14.94 -16.97 -37.64
CA ASN A 31 14.10 -15.82 -37.97
C ASN A 31 12.59 -16.15 -37.97
N PHE A 32 12.17 -16.98 -37.02
CA PHE A 32 10.79 -17.46 -36.89
C PHE A 32 9.77 -16.31 -36.84
N TYR A 33 10.12 -15.19 -36.18
CA TYR A 33 9.28 -13.99 -36.08
C TYR A 33 8.97 -13.32 -37.44
N ALA A 34 9.74 -13.64 -38.49
CA ALA A 34 9.57 -13.06 -39.83
C ALA A 34 8.64 -13.92 -40.75
N LEU A 35 8.18 -15.07 -40.25
CA LEU A 35 7.28 -15.93 -41.00
C LEU A 35 5.88 -15.26 -41.14
N PRO A 36 5.20 -15.53 -42.26
CA PRO A 36 3.81 -15.11 -42.43
C PRO A 36 2.91 -15.83 -41.40
N GLN A 37 1.78 -15.18 -41.06
CA GLN A 37 0.87 -15.70 -40.03
C GLN A 37 0.36 -17.11 -40.34
N SER A 38 0.14 -17.44 -41.58
CA SER A 38 -0.28 -18.79 -42.03
C SER A 38 0.74 -19.88 -41.66
N GLU A 39 2.04 -19.56 -41.72
CA GLU A 39 3.09 -20.49 -41.32
C GLU A 39 3.20 -20.53 -39.79
N LEU A 40 3.14 -19.38 -39.09
CA LEU A 40 3.13 -19.32 -37.63
C LEU A 40 2.01 -20.19 -37.05
N ALA A 41 0.82 -20.13 -37.66
CA ALA A 41 -0.34 -20.94 -37.26
C ALA A 41 -0.08 -22.46 -37.37
N ARG A 42 0.72 -22.94 -38.35
CA ARG A 42 1.12 -24.34 -38.47
C ARG A 42 1.96 -24.82 -37.27
N TYR A 43 2.65 -23.89 -36.61
CA TYR A 43 3.42 -24.14 -35.40
C TYR A 43 2.64 -23.85 -34.11
N GLY A 44 1.36 -23.48 -34.24
CA GLY A 44 0.48 -23.18 -33.11
C GLY A 44 0.61 -21.74 -32.56
N TRP A 45 1.30 -20.85 -33.26
CA TRP A 45 1.45 -19.45 -32.84
C TRP A 45 0.38 -18.58 -33.48
N TYR A 46 -0.43 -17.91 -32.64
CA TYR A 46 -1.55 -17.09 -33.07
C TYR A 46 -1.44 -15.68 -32.49
N PRO A 47 -1.84 -14.64 -33.23
CA PRO A 47 -1.87 -13.27 -32.74
C PRO A 47 -2.70 -13.17 -31.47
N PHE A 48 -2.21 -12.38 -30.52
CA PHE A 48 -2.91 -12.05 -29.28
C PHE A 48 -3.67 -10.73 -29.45
N ASN A 49 -4.97 -10.76 -29.15
CA ASN A 49 -5.84 -9.60 -29.15
C ASN A 49 -6.14 -9.21 -27.68
N PRO A 50 -5.48 -8.17 -27.14
CA PRO A 50 -5.64 -7.77 -25.76
C PRO A 50 -6.99 -7.07 -25.54
N ALA A 51 -7.57 -7.26 -24.35
CA ALA A 51 -8.68 -6.48 -23.85
C ALA A 51 -8.23 -5.55 -22.74
N THR A 52 -8.84 -4.38 -22.63
CA THR A 52 -8.57 -3.46 -21.54
C THR A 52 -9.04 -4.07 -20.22
N LYS A 53 -8.12 -4.14 -19.23
CA LYS A 53 -8.45 -4.59 -17.88
C LYS A 53 -9.44 -3.60 -17.25
N PRO A 54 -10.58 -4.05 -16.70
CA PRO A 54 -11.54 -3.17 -16.05
C PRO A 54 -10.98 -2.58 -14.75
N THR A 55 -11.43 -1.39 -14.40
CA THR A 55 -11.24 -0.83 -13.06
C THR A 55 -12.11 -1.61 -12.08
N ILE A 56 -11.54 -2.01 -10.95
CA ILE A 56 -12.21 -2.79 -9.92
C ILE A 56 -12.06 -2.13 -8.56
N ASN A 57 -12.95 -2.47 -7.65
CA ASN A 57 -12.75 -2.21 -6.23
C ASN A 57 -11.97 -3.38 -5.61
N GLU A 58 -10.66 -3.18 -5.38
CA GLU A 58 -9.75 -4.23 -4.86
C GLU A 58 -10.14 -4.77 -3.48
N GLN A 59 -10.98 -4.03 -2.73
CA GLN A 59 -11.50 -4.49 -1.43
C GLN A 59 -12.56 -5.58 -1.56
N THR A 60 -13.31 -5.59 -2.67
CA THR A 60 -14.49 -6.45 -2.85
C THR A 60 -14.49 -7.25 -4.14
N GLN A 61 -13.62 -6.90 -5.08
CA GLN A 61 -13.63 -7.45 -6.44
C GLN A 61 -12.23 -7.84 -6.90
N LYS A 62 -12.18 -8.79 -7.82
CA LYS A 62 -10.99 -9.09 -8.64
C LYS A 62 -11.38 -9.20 -10.11
N ALA A 63 -10.45 -8.84 -10.99
CA ALA A 63 -10.57 -9.08 -12.42
C ALA A 63 -9.91 -10.42 -12.75
N VAL A 64 -10.68 -11.35 -13.30
CA VAL A 64 -10.21 -12.66 -13.73
C VAL A 64 -10.00 -12.63 -15.22
N GLU A 65 -8.78 -12.92 -15.65
CA GLU A 65 -8.41 -13.03 -17.05
C GLU A 65 -8.89 -14.37 -17.62
N THR A 66 -9.39 -14.32 -18.85
CA THR A 66 -9.70 -15.54 -19.64
C THR A 66 -9.14 -15.35 -21.03
N LEU A 67 -8.37 -16.34 -21.49
CA LEU A 67 -7.89 -16.42 -22.87
C LEU A 67 -8.75 -17.43 -23.65
N THR A 68 -9.22 -17.03 -24.82
CA THR A 68 -10.03 -17.91 -25.70
C THR A 68 -9.44 -17.91 -27.10
N PHE A 69 -9.32 -19.10 -27.69
CA PHE A 69 -8.87 -19.23 -29.08
C PHE A 69 -10.06 -19.17 -30.04
N ASP A 70 -10.07 -18.15 -30.89
CA ASP A 70 -11.02 -17.98 -31.96
C ASP A 70 -10.50 -18.71 -33.22
N VAL A 71 -11.01 -19.90 -33.45
CA VAL A 71 -10.60 -20.76 -34.59
C VAL A 71 -10.93 -20.11 -35.94
N GLN A 72 -12.04 -19.34 -36.01
CA GLN A 72 -12.47 -18.75 -37.28
C GLN A 72 -11.56 -17.60 -37.70
N ARG A 73 -11.11 -16.79 -36.70
CA ARG A 73 -10.23 -15.66 -36.95
C ARG A 73 -8.76 -16.01 -36.84
N GLY A 74 -8.43 -17.18 -36.29
CA GLY A 74 -7.05 -17.62 -36.06
C GLY A 74 -6.31 -16.68 -35.08
N GLN A 75 -6.95 -16.32 -33.98
CA GLN A 75 -6.37 -15.40 -32.97
C GLN A 75 -6.77 -15.81 -31.55
N VAL A 76 -5.99 -15.41 -30.56
CA VAL A 76 -6.31 -15.57 -29.14
C VAL A 76 -6.86 -14.23 -28.62
N ASN A 77 -8.07 -14.28 -28.09
CA ASN A 77 -8.73 -13.12 -27.49
C ASN A 77 -8.58 -13.17 -25.97
N GLN A 78 -8.20 -12.04 -25.38
CA GLN A 78 -8.26 -11.80 -23.95
C GLN A 78 -9.64 -11.24 -23.57
N SER A 79 -10.18 -11.71 -22.49
CA SER A 79 -11.37 -11.12 -21.87
C SER A 79 -11.19 -11.04 -20.37
N TRP A 80 -11.90 -10.11 -19.73
CA TRP A 80 -11.87 -9.90 -18.30
C TRP A 80 -13.27 -10.05 -17.72
N GLN A 81 -13.36 -10.79 -16.62
CA GLN A 81 -14.57 -10.89 -15.82
C GLN A 81 -14.32 -10.29 -14.45
N VAL A 82 -15.18 -9.35 -14.03
CA VAL A 82 -15.16 -8.83 -12.66
C VAL A 82 -15.95 -9.78 -11.78
N VAL A 83 -15.31 -10.33 -10.76
CA VAL A 83 -15.95 -11.24 -9.80
C VAL A 83 -15.75 -10.72 -8.38
N SER A 84 -16.70 -10.98 -7.49
CA SER A 84 -16.57 -10.65 -6.06
C SER A 84 -15.48 -11.50 -5.41
N LEU A 85 -14.74 -10.90 -4.48
CA LEU A 85 -13.82 -11.65 -3.62
C LEU A 85 -14.61 -12.57 -2.69
N THR A 86 -14.07 -13.75 -2.46
CA THR A 86 -14.52 -14.62 -1.38
C THR A 86 -14.17 -13.99 -0.02
N GLN A 87 -14.86 -14.41 1.06
CA GLN A 87 -14.54 -13.94 2.41
C GLN A 87 -13.07 -14.17 2.78
N GLN A 88 -12.50 -15.30 2.39
CA GLN A 88 -11.08 -15.62 2.63
C GLN A 88 -10.14 -14.66 1.91
N GLU A 89 -10.44 -14.31 0.67
CA GLU A 89 -9.65 -13.34 -0.12
C GLU A 89 -9.76 -11.92 0.48
N GLN A 90 -10.94 -11.51 0.92
CA GLN A 90 -11.14 -10.23 1.60
C GLN A 90 -10.31 -10.14 2.90
N LEU A 91 -10.35 -11.19 3.73
CA LEU A 91 -9.52 -11.25 4.94
C LEU A 91 -8.02 -11.23 4.63
N SER A 92 -7.59 -11.88 3.56
CA SER A 92 -6.19 -11.85 3.11
C SER A 92 -5.78 -10.46 2.66
N TYR A 93 -6.64 -9.76 1.92
CA TYR A 93 -6.41 -8.36 1.54
C TYR A 93 -6.29 -7.45 2.77
N LEU A 94 -7.23 -7.54 3.72
CA LEU A 94 -7.19 -6.74 4.95
C LEU A 94 -5.90 -6.97 5.75
N ARG A 95 -5.44 -8.22 5.86
CA ARG A 95 -4.16 -8.54 6.51
C ARG A 95 -2.97 -7.92 5.79
N SER A 96 -2.99 -7.83 4.47
CA SER A 96 -1.90 -7.25 3.68
C SER A 96 -1.76 -5.74 3.84
N ILE A 97 -2.87 -5.02 4.05
CA ILE A 97 -2.87 -3.56 4.21
C ILE A 97 -2.68 -3.10 5.67
N ARG A 98 -2.95 -3.96 6.65
CA ARG A 98 -2.82 -3.64 8.10
C ARG A 98 -1.49 -3.00 8.49
N PRO A 99 -0.31 -3.48 8.01
CA PRO A 99 0.97 -2.85 8.33
C PRO A 99 1.08 -1.40 7.83
N VAL A 100 0.43 -1.06 6.72
CA VAL A 100 0.42 0.31 6.17
C VAL A 100 -0.29 1.25 7.15
N PHE A 101 -1.48 0.86 7.64
CA PHE A 101 -2.23 1.65 8.63
C PHE A 101 -1.51 1.71 9.97
N ALA A 102 -0.88 0.62 10.42
CA ALA A 102 -0.11 0.60 11.66
C ALA A 102 1.09 1.58 11.60
N LYS A 103 1.82 1.58 10.49
CA LYS A 103 2.90 2.56 10.27
C LYS A 103 2.35 3.98 10.23
N TYR A 104 1.26 4.22 9.51
CA TYR A 104 0.65 5.54 9.40
C TYR A 104 0.18 6.08 10.76
N LEU A 105 -0.43 5.23 11.60
CA LEU A 105 -0.81 5.58 12.96
C LEU A 105 0.39 5.98 13.79
N ARG A 106 1.50 5.23 13.69
CA ARG A 106 2.73 5.55 14.40
C ARG A 106 3.27 6.91 13.98
N ASP A 107 3.38 7.14 12.68
CA ASP A 107 3.85 8.42 12.12
C ASP A 107 2.94 9.60 12.56
N TYR A 108 1.61 9.38 12.65
CA TYR A 108 0.65 10.36 13.13
C TYR A 108 0.87 10.71 14.61
N LEU A 109 1.06 9.69 15.46
CA LEU A 109 1.31 9.86 16.90
C LEU A 109 2.61 10.64 17.14
N ASP A 110 3.69 10.27 16.47
CA ASP A 110 4.99 10.92 16.62
C ASP A 110 4.97 12.38 16.14
N LYS A 111 4.31 12.66 15.00
CA LYS A 111 4.09 14.04 14.51
C LYS A 111 3.27 14.88 15.48
N SER A 112 2.33 14.29 16.21
CA SER A 112 1.46 15.01 17.13
C SER A 112 2.21 15.55 18.37
N VAL A 113 3.30 14.90 18.77
CA VAL A 113 4.12 15.32 19.93
C VAL A 113 5.35 16.16 19.55
N ALA A 114 5.77 16.12 18.29
CA ALA A 114 6.92 16.87 17.78
C ALA A 114 6.88 18.39 18.08
N PRO A 115 5.71 19.09 18.09
CA PRO A 115 5.65 20.52 18.46
C PRO A 115 6.09 20.82 19.91
N ARG A 116 6.30 19.80 20.75
CA ARG A 116 6.80 19.89 22.11
C ARG A 116 8.23 19.36 22.27
N ASP A 117 8.95 19.20 21.16
CA ASP A 117 10.34 18.70 21.11
C ASP A 117 10.52 17.26 21.64
N TYR A 118 9.43 16.45 21.66
CA TYR A 118 9.54 15.02 21.93
C TYR A 118 9.93 14.27 20.64
N ASP A 119 10.86 13.34 20.74
CA ASP A 119 11.32 12.52 19.62
C ASP A 119 10.21 11.63 19.05
N ASN A 120 9.33 11.13 19.91
CA ASN A 120 8.22 10.27 19.54
C ASN A 120 7.18 10.19 20.68
N ILE A 121 6.04 9.53 20.41
CA ILE A 121 4.93 9.40 21.35
C ILE A 121 5.31 8.60 22.62
N ASP A 122 6.24 7.66 22.53
CA ASP A 122 6.65 6.87 23.70
C ASP A 122 7.49 7.72 24.63
N THR A 123 8.47 8.47 24.12
CA THR A 123 9.28 9.41 24.94
C THR A 123 8.42 10.50 25.57
N ALA A 124 7.40 11.00 24.87
CA ALA A 124 6.43 11.93 25.45
C ALA A 124 5.66 11.31 26.63
N GLY A 125 5.44 9.99 26.62
CA GLY A 125 4.73 9.26 27.66
C GLY A 125 5.57 8.84 28.87
N ASP A 126 6.88 9.03 28.87
CA ASP A 126 7.78 8.46 29.91
C ASP A 126 7.89 9.29 31.21
N TRP A 127 7.45 10.54 31.18
CA TRP A 127 7.63 11.50 32.27
C TRP A 127 6.44 11.63 33.23
N THR A 128 5.56 10.63 33.33
CA THR A 128 4.33 10.70 34.15
C THR A 128 4.59 10.88 35.64
N ASP A 129 5.74 10.43 36.14
CA ASP A 129 6.14 10.51 37.53
C ASP A 129 7.23 11.56 37.74
N ASP A 130 7.38 12.51 36.79
CA ASP A 130 8.35 13.60 36.93
C ASP A 130 7.98 14.54 38.09
N SER A 131 9.01 15.09 38.75
CA SER A 131 8.83 16.07 39.79
C SER A 131 8.30 17.41 39.31
N ASP A 132 8.48 17.74 38.02
CA ASP A 132 7.86 18.87 37.34
C ASP A 132 6.41 18.52 36.97
N ALA A 133 5.47 19.19 37.61
CA ALA A 133 4.04 18.95 37.41
C ALA A 133 3.56 19.23 35.97
N ALA A 134 4.21 20.12 35.23
CA ALA A 134 3.88 20.40 33.84
C ALA A 134 4.29 19.24 32.94
N TRP A 135 5.50 18.72 33.10
CA TRP A 135 5.97 17.53 32.34
C TRP A 135 5.19 16.28 32.68
N ALA A 136 4.89 16.04 33.96
CA ALA A 136 4.02 14.95 34.37
C ALA A 136 2.63 15.02 33.73
N ALA A 137 2.03 16.22 33.66
CA ALA A 137 0.73 16.44 33.03
C ALA A 137 0.77 16.26 31.51
N GLU A 138 1.79 16.74 30.82
CA GLU A 138 1.97 16.54 29.38
C GLU A 138 2.14 15.04 29.04
N SER A 139 2.96 14.35 29.81
CA SER A 139 3.17 12.91 29.64
C SER A 139 1.88 12.11 29.81
N LYS A 140 1.07 12.45 30.81
CA LYS A 140 -0.26 11.85 30.99
C LYS A 140 -1.16 12.10 29.78
N GLN A 141 -1.20 13.32 29.26
CA GLN A 141 -1.99 13.66 28.07
C GLN A 141 -1.50 12.87 26.83
N ALA A 142 -0.19 12.74 26.63
CA ALA A 142 0.38 11.95 25.54
C ALA A 142 -0.03 10.46 25.63
N ARG A 143 -0.02 9.86 26.83
CA ARG A 143 -0.47 8.49 27.05
C ARG A 143 -1.96 8.31 26.77
N GLU A 144 -2.80 9.22 27.25
CA GLU A 144 -4.23 9.20 27.04
C GLU A 144 -4.56 9.34 25.54
N PHE A 145 -3.92 10.28 24.86
CA PHE A 145 -4.03 10.47 23.42
C PHE A 145 -3.62 9.22 22.65
N ARG A 146 -2.45 8.64 22.93
CA ARG A 146 -2.00 7.39 22.32
C ARG A 146 -3.04 6.29 22.49
N SER A 147 -3.53 6.09 23.71
CA SER A 147 -4.55 5.08 24.01
C SER A 147 -5.83 5.31 23.22
N ALA A 148 -6.29 6.55 23.13
CA ALA A 148 -7.49 6.91 22.37
C ALA A 148 -7.31 6.63 20.88
N CYS A 149 -6.16 6.98 20.29
CA CYS A 149 -5.87 6.69 18.89
C CYS A 149 -5.85 5.19 18.59
N TYR A 150 -5.22 4.37 19.44
CA TYR A 150 -5.25 2.92 19.26
C TYR A 150 -6.66 2.35 19.37
N LYS A 151 -7.48 2.81 20.33
CA LYS A 151 -8.88 2.37 20.47
C LYS A 151 -9.69 2.72 19.22
N THR A 152 -9.53 3.93 18.70
CA THR A 152 -10.19 4.35 17.45
C THR A 152 -9.73 3.50 16.27
N SER A 153 -8.43 3.23 16.15
CA SER A 153 -7.88 2.37 15.09
C SER A 153 -8.46 0.95 15.15
N TYR A 154 -8.53 0.33 16.33
CA TYR A 154 -9.14 -0.99 16.51
C TYR A 154 -10.65 -1.00 16.20
N GLN A 155 -11.36 0.07 16.57
CA GLN A 155 -12.78 0.18 16.22
C GLN A 155 -12.97 0.23 14.69
N ILE A 156 -12.14 1.03 13.99
CA ILE A 156 -12.16 1.10 12.52
C ILE A 156 -11.85 -0.27 11.91
N GLU A 157 -10.82 -0.98 12.41
CA GLU A 157 -10.47 -2.33 11.94
C GLU A 157 -11.65 -3.30 12.13
N ASN A 158 -12.29 -3.30 13.29
CA ASN A 158 -13.44 -4.15 13.57
C ASN A 158 -14.64 -3.85 12.66
N ASP A 159 -14.93 -2.56 12.44
CA ASP A 159 -16.01 -2.13 11.55
C ASP A 159 -15.77 -2.58 10.09
N VAL A 160 -14.54 -2.52 9.63
CA VAL A 160 -14.14 -2.99 8.29
C VAL A 160 -14.26 -4.51 8.20
N VAL A 161 -13.71 -5.25 9.18
CA VAL A 161 -13.76 -6.74 9.21
C VAL A 161 -15.18 -7.25 9.25
N SER A 162 -16.08 -6.56 10.01
CA SER A 162 -17.49 -6.91 10.11
C SER A 162 -18.36 -6.40 8.94
N GLY A 163 -17.75 -5.67 7.98
CA GLY A 163 -18.46 -5.14 6.81
C GLY A 163 -19.37 -3.94 7.11
N VAL A 164 -19.28 -3.33 8.29
CA VAL A 164 -20.05 -2.14 8.67
C VAL A 164 -19.61 -0.92 7.85
N ARG A 165 -18.31 -0.86 7.47
CA ARG A 165 -17.77 0.19 6.64
C ARG A 165 -16.70 -0.34 5.67
N PRO A 166 -16.46 0.34 4.52
CA PRO A 166 -15.32 0.01 3.66
C PRO A 166 -14.00 0.39 4.32
N VAL A 167 -12.89 -0.15 3.80
CA VAL A 167 -11.55 0.28 4.18
C VAL A 167 -11.41 1.78 3.92
N PRO A 168 -11.04 2.59 4.92
CA PRO A 168 -10.86 4.02 4.71
C PRO A 168 -9.60 4.31 3.87
N THR A 169 -9.55 5.47 3.23
CA THR A 169 -8.27 6.02 2.77
C THR A 169 -7.41 6.42 3.97
N LEU A 170 -6.10 6.59 3.78
CA LEU A 170 -5.21 7.06 4.85
C LEU A 170 -5.65 8.42 5.41
N GLN A 171 -6.14 9.33 4.54
CA GLN A 171 -6.67 10.62 4.98
C GLN A 171 -7.93 10.46 5.84
N GLN A 172 -8.90 9.63 5.43
CA GLN A 172 -10.11 9.36 6.22
C GLN A 172 -9.77 8.68 7.56
N PHE A 173 -8.72 7.84 7.58
CA PHE A 173 -8.23 7.25 8.81
C PHE A 173 -7.65 8.31 9.75
N GLU A 174 -6.82 9.23 9.24
CA GLU A 174 -6.27 10.34 10.01
C GLU A 174 -7.36 11.29 10.53
N ASP A 175 -8.33 11.64 9.69
CA ASP A 175 -9.44 12.52 10.06
C ASP A 175 -10.31 11.94 11.19
N ALA A 176 -10.35 10.60 11.31
CA ALA A 176 -11.04 9.90 12.38
C ALA A 176 -10.24 9.83 13.70
N MET A 177 -8.93 10.08 13.67
CA MET A 177 -8.10 10.01 14.87
C MET A 177 -8.38 11.18 15.82
N PRO A 178 -8.36 10.94 17.15
CA PRO A 178 -8.33 12.02 18.12
C PRO A 178 -7.22 13.03 17.85
N ARG A 179 -7.43 14.29 18.20
CA ARG A 179 -6.39 15.33 18.12
C ARG A 179 -5.78 15.53 19.49
N LEU A 180 -4.44 15.63 19.54
CA LEU A 180 -3.74 15.98 20.78
C LEU A 180 -3.89 17.49 21.01
N GLY A 181 -4.57 17.85 22.09
CA GLY A 181 -4.68 19.25 22.55
C GLY A 181 -3.85 19.40 23.84
N TRP A 182 -2.73 20.10 23.75
CA TRP A 182 -1.92 20.41 24.91
C TRP A 182 -2.65 21.40 25.81
N GLY A 183 -3.00 20.99 27.02
CA GLY A 183 -3.71 21.83 28.01
C GLY A 183 -2.86 22.94 28.65
N TYR A 184 -1.54 22.92 28.38
CA TYR A 184 -0.58 23.86 28.93
C TYR A 184 0.18 24.58 27.80
N PRO A 185 0.61 25.86 28.02
CA PRO A 185 1.51 26.52 27.08
C PRO A 185 2.80 25.69 26.93
N PRO A 186 3.52 25.79 25.80
CA PRO A 186 4.80 25.12 25.66
C PRO A 186 5.73 25.54 26.79
N PRO A 187 6.57 24.64 27.34
CA PRO A 187 7.58 25.02 28.29
C PRO A 187 8.44 26.15 27.70
N PRO A 188 8.91 27.10 28.49
CA PRO A 188 9.80 28.14 27.99
C PRO A 188 11.03 27.48 27.35
N PRO A 189 11.55 28.03 26.22
CA PRO A 189 12.74 27.49 25.59
C PRO A 189 13.84 27.38 26.66
N ALA A 190 14.55 26.24 26.65
CA ALA A 190 15.67 26.01 27.53
C ALA A 190 16.61 27.25 27.45
N PRO A 191 17.12 27.74 28.57
CA PRO A 191 18.05 28.86 28.54
C PRO A 191 19.20 28.49 27.61
N PRO A 192 19.66 29.40 26.75
CA PRO A 192 20.79 29.10 25.89
C PRO A 192 21.92 28.55 26.77
N ASN A 193 22.44 27.38 26.42
CA ASN A 193 23.53 26.73 27.14
C ASN A 193 24.62 27.79 27.35
N GLY A 194 24.65 28.34 28.53
CA GLY A 194 25.66 29.30 28.94
C GLY A 194 27.00 28.57 29.05
N ASN A 195 27.68 28.45 27.90
CA ASN A 195 29.13 28.29 27.92
C ASN A 195 29.71 29.60 28.48
N GLY A 196 29.39 29.84 29.73
CA GLY A 196 30.09 30.82 30.56
C GLY A 196 31.48 30.28 30.83
N THR A 197 32.42 30.73 30.04
CA THR A 197 33.83 30.73 30.42
C THR A 197 34.00 31.47 31.75
N ALA A 198 33.89 30.75 32.86
CA ALA A 198 34.34 31.23 34.14
C ALA A 198 35.87 31.05 34.22
N ASN A 199 36.60 31.89 33.50
CA ASN A 199 38.00 32.18 33.77
C ASN A 199 38.02 33.47 34.63
N GLY A 200 37.78 33.30 35.95
CA GLY A 200 38.17 34.31 36.93
C GLY A 200 39.52 33.86 37.51
N PRO A 201 40.53 34.75 37.65
CA PRO A 201 41.76 34.44 38.34
C PRO A 201 41.49 34.27 39.80
N MET A 202 41.91 33.13 40.37
CA MET A 202 41.98 32.97 41.82
C MET A 202 43.10 33.82 42.39
N PRO A 203 42.94 34.43 43.57
CA PRO A 203 43.93 35.17 44.28
C PRO A 203 45.00 34.24 44.90
#